data_48ae6c46b7ce0a6d4719fd26d9ceb79f
#
_entry.id   48ae6c46b7ce0a6d4719fd26d9ceb79f
#
_cell.length_a   1.000
_cell.length_b   1.000
_cell.length_c   1.000
_cell.angle_alpha   90.00
_cell.angle_beta   90.00
_cell.angle_gamma   90.00
#
_symmetry.space_group_name_H-M   'P 1'
#
loop_
_entity.id
_entity.type
_entity.pdbx_description
1 polymer ?
#
loop_
_entity_poly.entity_id
_entity_poly.type
_entity_poly.pdbx_seq_one_letter_code
_entity_poly.pdbx_strand_id
1 'polypeptide(L)'
;MLNVVSTFGPDMPRMPVRGEKLRQRLDALAATFDVTTIEPDPLQLVLRYSDPRDQEVAGLLAAAFAYGRADIVVANVGRVLDRMTPSPYAYLSSFDPAEGKRRFAGFAHRFHKTPELLSLLTCIAAAIREHNTLGDLFRVCYDDADRDIGPSLTRFVGALIGGRRTKALDYLLTSPANHSACKRMNLFLRWMVRRTPPDLGIWAFVDPAKLVMPVDTHVHRIATFLGLNNRKSADWKAARALTDRLAKFDRSDPVRYDFAICRLGILDLCSRRRKKENCDVCLLRDVCRFPVV
;
A
#
# COMPACT_ATOMS: atom_id res chain seq x y z
N MET A 1 -21.46 -34.58 4.18
CA MET A 1 -20.01 -34.78 4.34
C MET A 1 -19.37 -34.55 2.97
N LEU A 2 -18.89 -33.33 2.73
CA LEU A 2 -18.17 -32.98 1.49
C LEU A 2 -16.68 -32.95 1.82
N ASN A 3 -15.94 -33.94 1.31
CA ASN A 3 -14.49 -33.98 1.37
C ASN A 3 -13.89 -32.86 0.53
N VAL A 4 -13.33 -31.84 1.18
CA VAL A 4 -12.47 -30.86 0.51
C VAL A 4 -11.11 -31.54 0.30
N VAL A 5 -10.88 -32.05 -0.90
CA VAL A 5 -9.58 -32.57 -1.34
C VAL A 5 -8.62 -31.40 -1.47
N SER A 6 -7.57 -31.41 -0.63
CA SER A 6 -6.44 -30.48 -0.66
C SER A 6 -5.68 -30.64 -1.97
N THR A 7 -5.77 -29.65 -2.86
CA THR A 7 -4.97 -29.54 -4.08
C THR A 7 -3.64 -28.85 -3.79
N PHE A 8 -2.76 -29.50 -3.03
CA PHE A 8 -1.36 -29.10 -2.93
C PHE A 8 -0.52 -30.04 -3.82
N GLY A 9 0.16 -29.46 -4.81
CA GLY A 9 1.11 -30.17 -5.65
C GLY A 9 2.30 -30.70 -4.82
N PRO A 10 2.98 -31.77 -5.29
CA PRO A 10 3.89 -32.58 -4.48
C PRO A 10 5.29 -32.03 -4.20
N ASP A 11 5.62 -30.75 -4.47
CA ASP A 11 7.02 -30.28 -4.48
C ASP A 11 7.31 -28.98 -3.70
N MET A 12 6.59 -28.74 -2.59
CA MET A 12 7.00 -27.67 -1.68
C MET A 12 7.90 -28.22 -0.56
N PRO A 13 9.12 -27.70 -0.36
CA PRO A 13 9.93 -28.09 0.79
C PRO A 13 9.17 -27.81 2.08
N ARG A 14 9.05 -28.85 2.94
CA ARG A 14 8.35 -28.73 4.24
C ARG A 14 8.96 -27.58 5.03
N MET A 15 8.15 -26.59 5.37
CA MET A 15 8.58 -25.49 6.22
C MET A 15 8.98 -26.01 7.61
N PRO A 16 10.02 -25.41 8.27
CA PRO A 16 10.29 -25.70 9.66
C PRO A 16 9.04 -25.50 10.52
N VAL A 17 8.83 -26.32 11.56
CA VAL A 17 7.65 -26.29 12.46
C VAL A 17 7.30 -24.87 12.92
N ARG A 18 8.30 -24.02 13.19
CA ARG A 18 8.11 -22.64 13.56
C ARG A 18 7.53 -21.78 12.42
N GLY A 19 7.92 -22.03 11.17
CA GLY A 19 7.42 -21.31 10.00
C GLY A 19 5.94 -21.62 9.78
N GLU A 20 5.55 -22.87 9.90
CA GLU A 20 4.16 -23.29 9.76
C GLU A 20 3.27 -22.68 10.86
N LYS A 21 3.73 -22.69 12.11
CA LYS A 21 3.01 -22.03 13.22
C LYS A 21 2.84 -20.53 12.98
N LEU A 22 3.89 -19.86 12.48
CA LEU A 22 3.82 -18.44 12.16
C LEU A 22 2.82 -18.17 11.03
N ARG A 23 2.81 -18.99 9.98
CA ARG A 23 1.83 -18.91 8.89
C ARG A 23 0.40 -19.01 9.43
N GLN A 24 0.11 -20.04 10.20
CA GLN A 24 -1.22 -20.24 10.81
C GLN A 24 -1.66 -19.04 11.66
N ARG A 25 -0.75 -18.44 12.43
CA ARG A 25 -1.05 -17.25 13.24
C ARG A 25 -1.30 -16.00 12.39
N LEU A 26 -0.56 -15.83 11.32
CA LEU A 26 -0.79 -14.73 10.36
C LEU A 26 -2.09 -14.93 9.58
N ASP A 27 -2.44 -16.17 9.20
CA ASP A 27 -3.73 -16.49 8.57
C ASP A 27 -4.90 -16.16 9.51
N ALA A 28 -4.80 -16.57 10.78
CA ALA A 28 -5.80 -16.23 11.79
C ALA A 28 -5.92 -14.72 12.01
N LEU A 29 -4.79 -14.00 12.06
CA LEU A 29 -4.79 -12.53 12.17
C LEU A 29 -5.43 -11.88 10.93
N ALA A 30 -5.10 -12.35 9.73
CA ALA A 30 -5.68 -11.81 8.49
C ALA A 30 -7.20 -11.97 8.44
N ALA A 31 -7.72 -13.07 9.01
CA ALA A 31 -9.15 -13.33 9.09
C ALA A 31 -9.91 -12.43 10.09
N THR A 32 -9.21 -11.69 10.97
CA THR A 32 -9.85 -10.79 11.95
C THR A 32 -10.14 -9.40 11.41
N PHE A 33 -9.56 -9.04 10.25
CA PHE A 33 -9.69 -7.70 9.68
C PHE A 33 -10.24 -7.78 8.26
N ASP A 34 -11.32 -7.07 8.02
CA ASP A 34 -12.02 -6.96 6.74
C ASP A 34 -12.42 -5.51 6.42
N VAL A 35 -13.30 -5.33 5.43
CA VAL A 35 -13.81 -4.02 5.02
C VAL A 35 -14.60 -3.33 6.13
N THR A 36 -15.23 -4.06 7.04
CA THR A 36 -16.02 -3.48 8.15
C THR A 36 -15.14 -2.85 9.23
N THR A 37 -13.87 -3.28 9.27
CA THR A 37 -12.85 -2.79 10.20
C THR A 37 -11.87 -1.82 9.55
N ILE A 38 -12.20 -1.26 8.36
CA ILE A 38 -11.27 -0.46 7.55
C ILE A 38 -10.88 0.87 8.19
N GLU A 39 -11.75 1.49 8.96
CA GLU A 39 -11.45 2.78 9.60
C GLU A 39 -10.30 2.68 10.62
N PRO A 40 -9.38 3.65 10.62
CA PRO A 40 -9.26 4.85 9.78
C PRO A 40 -8.30 4.67 8.57
N ASP A 41 -8.26 3.51 7.88
CA ASP A 41 -7.36 3.29 6.74
C ASP A 41 -7.72 4.21 5.56
N PRO A 42 -6.74 4.85 4.89
CA PRO A 42 -7.01 5.69 3.71
C PRO A 42 -7.70 4.98 2.54
N LEU A 43 -7.67 3.65 2.46
CA LEU A 43 -8.39 2.88 1.46
C LEU A 43 -9.91 3.14 1.48
N GLN A 44 -10.48 3.50 2.66
CA GLN A 44 -11.89 3.88 2.76
C GLN A 44 -12.28 5.01 1.80
N LEU A 45 -11.35 5.91 1.47
CA LEU A 45 -11.58 7.01 0.52
C LEU A 45 -11.74 6.49 -0.92
N VAL A 46 -11.03 5.44 -1.27
CA VAL A 46 -11.06 4.81 -2.59
C VAL A 46 -12.37 4.04 -2.77
N LEU A 47 -12.83 3.37 -1.71
CA LEU A 47 -14.07 2.61 -1.69
C LEU A 47 -15.35 3.47 -1.80
N ARG A 48 -15.22 4.81 -1.76
CA ARG A 48 -16.34 5.74 -2.05
C ARG A 48 -16.77 5.72 -3.52
N TYR A 49 -15.90 5.25 -4.40
CA TYR A 49 -16.09 5.29 -5.85
C TYR A 49 -16.32 3.89 -6.42
N SER A 50 -17.20 3.78 -7.40
CA SER A 50 -17.45 2.54 -8.15
C SER A 50 -16.78 2.53 -9.53
N ASP A 51 -16.50 3.72 -10.12
CA ASP A 51 -15.77 3.81 -11.38
C ASP A 51 -14.27 3.54 -11.13
N PRO A 52 -13.67 2.54 -11.81
CA PRO A 52 -12.25 2.22 -11.66
C PRO A 52 -11.32 3.42 -11.91
N ARG A 53 -11.68 4.34 -12.79
CA ARG A 53 -10.89 5.54 -13.10
C ARG A 53 -10.83 6.51 -11.91
N ASP A 54 -11.97 6.66 -11.21
CA ASP A 54 -12.03 7.44 -9.98
C ASP A 54 -11.26 6.75 -8.85
N GLN A 55 -11.36 5.42 -8.76
CA GLN A 55 -10.62 4.62 -7.79
C GLN A 55 -9.10 4.74 -7.97
N GLU A 56 -8.61 4.77 -9.20
CA GLU A 56 -7.19 4.99 -9.50
C GLU A 56 -6.71 6.37 -9.01
N VAL A 57 -7.46 7.43 -9.31
CA VAL A 57 -7.12 8.80 -8.88
C VAL A 57 -7.19 8.93 -7.36
N ALA A 58 -8.30 8.50 -6.76
CA ALA A 58 -8.47 8.52 -5.30
C ALA A 58 -7.41 7.69 -4.59
N GLY A 59 -7.09 6.51 -5.15
CA GLY A 59 -6.07 5.60 -4.63
C GLY A 59 -4.67 6.20 -4.65
N LEU A 60 -4.27 6.80 -5.76
CA LEU A 60 -2.96 7.44 -5.84
C LEU A 60 -2.85 8.63 -4.89
N LEU A 61 -3.89 9.48 -4.79
CA LEU A 61 -3.91 10.59 -3.85
C LEU A 61 -3.86 10.10 -2.39
N ALA A 62 -4.73 9.15 -2.04
CA ALA A 62 -4.77 8.59 -0.69
C ALA A 62 -3.44 7.95 -0.30
N ALA A 63 -2.82 7.19 -1.19
CA ALA A 63 -1.52 6.57 -0.96
C ALA A 63 -0.38 7.59 -0.88
N ALA A 64 -0.32 8.57 -1.79
CA ALA A 64 0.74 9.60 -1.80
C ALA A 64 0.79 10.40 -0.50
N PHE A 65 -0.37 10.66 0.11
CA PHE A 65 -0.48 11.35 1.39
C PHE A 65 -0.56 10.41 2.61
N ALA A 66 -0.42 9.07 2.44
CA ALA A 66 -0.48 8.10 3.53
C ALA A 66 0.77 8.14 4.43
N TYR A 67 1.02 9.28 5.08
CA TYR A 67 2.05 9.50 6.09
C TYR A 67 1.54 10.39 7.24
N GLY A 68 1.99 10.12 8.43
CA GLY A 68 1.42 10.69 9.64
C GLY A 68 0.28 9.83 10.20
N ARG A 69 -0.64 10.43 10.94
CA ARG A 69 -1.80 9.74 11.51
C ARG A 69 -2.84 9.44 10.43
N ALA A 70 -3.37 8.23 10.44
CA ALA A 70 -4.30 7.76 9.41
C ALA A 70 -5.61 8.57 9.35
N ASP A 71 -6.18 8.94 10.51
CA ASP A 71 -7.38 9.78 10.61
C ASP A 71 -7.17 11.17 9.98
N ILE A 72 -5.99 11.77 10.18
CA ILE A 72 -5.64 13.06 9.56
C ILE A 72 -5.45 12.92 8.03
N VAL A 73 -4.88 11.79 7.58
CA VAL A 73 -4.79 11.48 6.14
C VAL A 73 -6.18 11.42 5.53
N VAL A 74 -7.08 10.63 6.13
CA VAL A 74 -8.47 10.48 5.67
C VAL A 74 -9.18 11.83 5.62
N ALA A 75 -9.10 12.64 6.69
CA ALA A 75 -9.73 13.94 6.73
C ALA A 75 -9.19 14.92 5.67
N ASN A 76 -7.86 14.96 5.47
CA ASN A 76 -7.25 15.93 4.56
C ASN A 76 -7.46 15.54 3.09
N VAL A 77 -7.24 14.26 2.75
CA VAL A 77 -7.43 13.78 1.37
C VAL A 77 -8.92 13.72 1.03
N GLY A 78 -9.77 13.34 1.99
CA GLY A 78 -11.22 13.38 1.81
C GLY A 78 -11.70 14.75 1.37
N ARG A 79 -11.27 15.83 2.05
CA ARG A 79 -11.60 17.22 1.65
C ARG A 79 -11.08 17.60 0.26
N VAL A 80 -9.97 17.02 -0.19
CA VAL A 80 -9.50 17.23 -1.57
C VAL A 80 -10.42 16.52 -2.55
N LEU A 81 -10.74 15.26 -2.32
CA LEU A 81 -11.62 14.47 -3.17
C LEU A 81 -13.04 15.05 -3.24
N ASP A 82 -13.59 15.53 -2.11
CA ASP A 82 -14.91 16.16 -2.05
C ASP A 82 -15.02 17.43 -2.90
N ARG A 83 -13.89 18.08 -3.21
CA ARG A 83 -13.81 19.25 -4.10
C ARG A 83 -13.61 18.89 -5.56
N MET A 84 -13.36 17.62 -5.90
CA MET A 84 -13.20 17.15 -7.28
C MET A 84 -14.56 16.73 -7.86
N THR A 85 -15.30 17.69 -8.40
CA THR A 85 -16.63 17.46 -8.98
C THR A 85 -16.58 17.56 -10.49
N PRO A 86 -17.38 16.72 -11.25
CA PRO A 86 -18.36 15.74 -10.75
C PRO A 86 -17.73 14.46 -10.17
N SER A 87 -16.50 14.12 -10.51
CA SER A 87 -15.73 13.02 -9.96
C SER A 87 -14.21 13.31 -10.05
N PRO A 88 -13.35 12.60 -9.29
CA PRO A 88 -11.89 12.80 -9.34
C PRO A 88 -11.31 12.66 -10.75
N TYR A 89 -11.68 11.64 -11.50
CA TYR A 89 -11.21 11.43 -12.87
C TYR A 89 -11.70 12.53 -13.80
N ALA A 90 -13.02 12.82 -13.81
CA ALA A 90 -13.58 13.85 -14.66
C ALA A 90 -13.00 15.23 -14.38
N TYR A 91 -12.78 15.57 -13.10
CA TYR A 91 -12.12 16.82 -12.70
C TYR A 91 -10.69 16.92 -13.24
N LEU A 92 -9.90 15.84 -13.13
CA LEU A 92 -8.50 15.85 -13.58
C LEU A 92 -8.35 15.74 -15.10
N SER A 93 -9.32 15.20 -15.82
CA SER A 93 -9.31 15.16 -17.29
C SER A 93 -9.31 16.59 -17.89
N SER A 94 -9.97 17.54 -17.24
CA SER A 94 -10.02 18.97 -17.63
C SER A 94 -9.29 19.91 -16.67
N PHE A 95 -8.33 19.38 -15.91
CA PHE A 95 -7.65 20.13 -14.85
C PHE A 95 -6.93 21.38 -15.36
N ASP A 96 -7.28 22.53 -14.76
CA ASP A 96 -6.57 23.80 -14.87
C ASP A 96 -5.87 24.14 -13.55
N PRO A 97 -4.53 24.27 -13.55
CA PRO A 97 -3.79 24.63 -12.33
C PRO A 97 -4.19 25.98 -11.71
N ALA A 98 -4.64 26.96 -12.50
CA ALA A 98 -5.07 28.27 -11.99
C ALA A 98 -6.41 28.16 -11.24
N GLU A 99 -7.34 27.37 -11.77
CA GLU A 99 -8.58 27.02 -11.07
C GLU A 99 -8.28 26.20 -9.81
N GLY A 100 -7.44 25.16 -9.93
CA GLY A 100 -7.02 24.32 -8.81
C GLY A 100 -6.40 25.11 -7.67
N LYS A 101 -5.61 26.15 -7.95
CA LYS A 101 -5.04 27.04 -6.92
C LYS A 101 -6.12 27.72 -6.07
N ARG A 102 -7.22 28.13 -6.67
CA ARG A 102 -8.37 28.73 -5.96
C ARG A 102 -9.13 27.64 -5.20
N ARG A 103 -9.46 26.53 -5.86
CA ARG A 103 -10.27 25.42 -5.32
C ARG A 103 -9.63 24.75 -4.12
N PHE A 104 -8.33 24.53 -4.16
CA PHE A 104 -7.58 23.88 -3.07
C PHE A 104 -6.83 24.86 -2.17
N ALA A 105 -7.20 26.15 -2.20
CA ALA A 105 -6.64 27.13 -1.28
C ALA A 105 -6.79 26.67 0.18
N GLY A 106 -5.72 26.85 0.97
CA GLY A 106 -5.68 26.42 2.37
C GLY A 106 -5.45 24.94 2.59
N PHE A 107 -5.20 24.13 1.54
CA PHE A 107 -4.78 22.75 1.76
C PHE A 107 -3.46 22.68 2.51
N ALA A 108 -3.43 21.86 3.56
CA ALA A 108 -2.23 21.55 4.31
C ALA A 108 -2.28 20.10 4.82
N HIS A 109 -1.22 19.35 4.57
CA HIS A 109 -0.98 18.03 5.14
C HIS A 109 0.46 17.95 5.61
N ARG A 110 0.67 18.11 6.94
CA ARG A 110 1.99 18.25 7.57
C ARG A 110 2.77 19.40 6.92
N PHE A 111 3.84 19.10 6.18
CA PHE A 111 4.68 20.09 5.52
C PHE A 111 4.33 20.33 4.04
N HIS A 112 3.39 19.58 3.46
CA HIS A 112 2.88 19.82 2.12
C HIS A 112 1.65 20.74 2.17
N LYS A 113 1.64 21.71 1.26
CA LYS A 113 0.59 22.72 1.12
C LYS A 113 -0.02 22.68 -0.28
N THR A 114 -0.85 23.64 -0.63
CA THR A 114 -1.51 23.75 -1.94
C THR A 114 -0.54 23.61 -3.12
N PRO A 115 0.65 24.25 -3.16
CA PRO A 115 1.56 24.12 -4.32
C PRO A 115 2.00 22.68 -4.59
N GLU A 116 2.32 21.91 -3.54
CA GLU A 116 2.76 20.54 -3.69
C GLU A 116 1.60 19.60 -4.09
N LEU A 117 0.38 19.87 -3.58
CA LEU A 117 -0.82 19.19 -4.06
C LEU A 117 -1.04 19.45 -5.55
N LEU A 118 -0.99 20.72 -5.99
CA LEU A 118 -1.17 21.08 -7.40
C LEU A 118 -0.11 20.44 -8.30
N SER A 119 1.13 20.34 -7.85
CA SER A 119 2.19 19.63 -8.58
C SER A 119 1.82 18.18 -8.82
N LEU A 120 1.30 17.48 -7.79
CA LEU A 120 0.82 16.09 -7.92
C LEU A 120 -0.39 16.00 -8.87
N LEU A 121 -1.40 16.86 -8.69
CA LEU A 121 -2.58 16.88 -9.55
C LEU A 121 -2.22 17.13 -11.02
N THR A 122 -1.27 18.04 -11.28
CA THR A 122 -0.77 18.32 -12.64
C THR A 122 -0.12 17.08 -13.27
N CYS A 123 0.65 16.31 -12.50
CA CYS A 123 1.23 15.05 -12.98
C CYS A 123 0.15 14.03 -13.32
N ILE A 124 -0.84 13.83 -12.45
CA ILE A 124 -1.94 12.89 -12.68
C ILE A 124 -2.77 13.33 -13.89
N ALA A 125 -3.12 14.61 -13.99
CA ALA A 125 -3.88 15.16 -15.12
C ALA A 125 -3.13 15.01 -16.45
N ALA A 126 -1.81 15.18 -16.47
CA ALA A 126 -0.99 14.94 -17.65
C ALA A 126 -1.02 13.46 -18.07
N ALA A 127 -0.86 12.55 -17.11
CA ALA A 127 -0.92 11.11 -17.34
C ALA A 127 -2.29 10.67 -17.88
N ILE A 128 -3.39 11.21 -17.33
CA ILE A 128 -4.75 10.93 -17.83
C ILE A 128 -4.93 11.41 -19.27
N ARG A 129 -4.46 12.61 -19.60
CA ARG A 129 -4.57 13.14 -20.97
C ARG A 129 -3.76 12.35 -21.99
N GLU A 130 -2.62 11.82 -21.60
CA GLU A 130 -1.72 11.09 -22.50
C GLU A 130 -2.11 9.61 -22.63
N HIS A 131 -2.51 8.98 -21.53
CA HIS A 131 -2.71 7.53 -21.44
C HIS A 131 -4.14 7.11 -21.11
N ASN A 132 -5.08 8.04 -21.00
CA ASN A 132 -6.47 7.85 -20.59
C ASN A 132 -6.64 7.48 -19.11
N THR A 133 -5.91 6.51 -18.57
CA THR A 133 -5.98 6.12 -17.15
C THR A 133 -4.58 5.95 -16.53
N LEU A 134 -4.51 5.93 -15.20
CA LEU A 134 -3.26 5.56 -14.51
C LEU A 134 -2.93 4.08 -14.72
N GLY A 135 -3.95 3.23 -14.87
CA GLY A 135 -3.78 1.82 -15.20
C GLY A 135 -3.17 1.62 -16.58
N ASP A 136 -3.61 2.40 -17.59
CA ASP A 136 -3.01 2.34 -18.93
C ASP A 136 -1.57 2.84 -18.93
N LEU A 137 -1.25 3.91 -18.20
CA LEU A 137 0.13 4.33 -18.01
C LEU A 137 0.95 3.22 -17.33
N PHE A 138 0.42 2.58 -16.28
CA PHE A 138 1.13 1.50 -15.60
C PHE A 138 1.34 0.29 -16.52
N ARG A 139 0.36 -0.04 -17.37
CA ARG A 139 0.46 -1.13 -18.36
C ARG A 139 1.61 -0.93 -19.35
N VAL A 140 1.84 0.31 -19.81
CA VAL A 140 3.00 0.64 -20.65
C VAL A 140 4.32 0.46 -19.89
N CYS A 141 4.30 0.70 -18.59
CA CYS A 141 5.49 0.58 -17.73
C CYS A 141 5.72 -0.85 -17.19
N TYR A 142 4.73 -1.72 -17.28
CA TYR A 142 4.79 -3.07 -16.72
C TYR A 142 5.50 -4.02 -17.67
N ASP A 143 6.39 -4.82 -17.11
CA ASP A 143 7.06 -5.90 -17.82
C ASP A 143 6.90 -7.20 -17.02
N ASP A 144 6.27 -8.20 -17.64
CA ASP A 144 6.06 -9.49 -17.00
C ASP A 144 7.34 -10.30 -16.80
N ALA A 145 8.42 -9.93 -17.48
CA ALA A 145 9.75 -10.51 -17.26
C ALA A 145 10.43 -9.98 -15.99
N ASP A 146 9.99 -8.83 -15.44
CA ASP A 146 10.53 -8.30 -14.19
C ASP A 146 10.31 -9.30 -13.04
N ARG A 147 11.33 -9.52 -12.23
CA ARG A 147 11.27 -10.42 -11.07
C ARG A 147 10.20 -9.99 -10.04
N ASP A 148 10.05 -8.70 -9.83
CA ASP A 148 9.08 -8.06 -8.94
C ASP A 148 8.66 -6.71 -9.52
N ILE A 149 7.71 -6.06 -8.88
CA ILE A 149 7.11 -4.80 -9.34
C ILE A 149 8.07 -3.61 -9.33
N GLY A 150 9.27 -3.71 -8.76
CA GLY A 150 10.20 -2.60 -8.56
C GLY A 150 10.62 -1.88 -9.84
N PRO A 151 11.12 -2.59 -10.89
CA PRO A 151 11.48 -1.94 -12.15
C PRO A 151 10.27 -1.27 -12.82
N SER A 152 9.13 -1.95 -12.88
CA SER A 152 7.87 -1.39 -13.41
C SER A 152 7.42 -0.16 -12.64
N LEU A 153 7.48 -0.18 -11.30
CA LEU A 153 7.19 0.98 -10.47
C LEU A 153 8.17 2.13 -10.71
N THR A 154 9.44 1.84 -10.94
CA THR A 154 10.45 2.88 -11.26
C THR A 154 10.10 3.59 -12.58
N ARG A 155 9.74 2.83 -13.63
CA ARG A 155 9.29 3.37 -14.92
C ARG A 155 8.01 4.21 -14.76
N PHE A 156 7.02 3.68 -14.03
CA PHE A 156 5.75 4.36 -13.78
C PHE A 156 5.93 5.70 -13.07
N VAL A 157 6.69 5.74 -11.97
CA VAL A 157 6.96 7.00 -11.25
C VAL A 157 7.72 7.98 -12.13
N GLY A 158 8.69 7.50 -12.92
CA GLY A 158 9.43 8.33 -13.88
C GLY A 158 8.51 8.95 -14.94
N ALA A 159 7.64 8.16 -15.53
CA ALA A 159 6.68 8.61 -16.55
C ALA A 159 5.63 9.57 -15.94
N LEU A 160 5.09 9.25 -14.76
CA LEU A 160 4.10 10.08 -14.06
C LEU A 160 4.65 11.47 -13.70
N ILE A 161 5.89 11.55 -13.23
CA ILE A 161 6.56 12.83 -12.93
C ILE A 161 6.93 13.57 -14.24
N GLY A 162 7.39 12.82 -15.24
CA GLY A 162 7.91 13.40 -16.47
C GLY A 162 9.03 14.39 -16.19
N GLY A 163 9.05 15.51 -16.93
CA GLY A 163 10.03 16.60 -16.72
C GLY A 163 9.73 17.52 -15.52
N ARG A 164 8.72 17.24 -14.68
CA ARG A 164 8.21 18.11 -13.61
C ARG A 164 8.82 17.86 -12.25
N ARG A 165 10.01 17.26 -12.19
CA ARG A 165 10.62 16.79 -10.95
C ARG A 165 10.82 17.91 -9.92
N THR A 166 10.31 17.70 -8.71
CA THR A 166 10.50 18.56 -7.54
C THR A 166 10.76 17.72 -6.30
N LYS A 167 11.35 18.31 -5.24
CA LYS A 167 11.54 17.62 -3.95
C LYS A 167 10.22 17.08 -3.38
N ALA A 168 9.12 17.80 -3.58
CA ALA A 168 7.80 17.37 -3.12
C ALA A 168 7.30 16.15 -3.90
N LEU A 169 7.45 16.12 -5.22
CA LEU A 169 7.08 14.96 -6.03
C LEU A 169 7.96 13.75 -5.72
N ASP A 170 9.27 13.93 -5.53
CA ASP A 170 10.17 12.86 -5.09
C ASP A 170 9.77 12.28 -3.72
N TYR A 171 9.22 13.14 -2.83
CA TYR A 171 8.70 12.68 -1.55
C TYR A 171 7.34 11.97 -1.71
N LEU A 172 6.39 12.51 -2.47
CA LEU A 172 5.04 11.96 -2.62
C LEU A 172 5.03 10.68 -3.46
N LEU A 173 5.79 10.64 -4.54
CA LEU A 173 5.90 9.55 -5.51
C LEU A 173 7.27 8.86 -5.38
N THR A 174 7.42 8.07 -4.32
CA THR A 174 8.69 7.38 -4.04
C THR A 174 9.00 6.31 -5.08
N SER A 175 10.27 6.21 -5.48
CA SER A 175 10.75 5.23 -6.45
C SER A 175 11.78 4.26 -5.83
N PRO A 176 11.77 2.98 -6.22
CA PRO A 176 12.81 2.02 -5.84
C PRO A 176 14.22 2.45 -6.25
N ALA A 177 14.35 3.20 -7.34
CA ALA A 177 15.64 3.75 -7.79
C ALA A 177 16.31 4.66 -6.75
N ASN A 178 15.54 5.26 -5.85
CA ASN A 178 16.04 6.09 -4.75
C ASN A 178 16.26 5.29 -3.45
N HIS A 179 16.32 3.96 -3.51
CA HIS A 179 16.50 3.03 -2.38
C HIS A 179 15.42 3.14 -1.29
N SER A 180 14.34 3.88 -1.52
CA SER A 180 13.21 3.99 -0.61
C SER A 180 12.48 2.65 -0.47
N ALA A 181 11.91 2.35 0.70
CA ALA A 181 10.99 1.23 0.86
C ALA A 181 9.70 1.37 0.02
N CYS A 182 9.45 2.53 -0.57
CA CYS A 182 8.31 2.85 -1.42
C CYS A 182 6.95 2.48 -0.80
N LYS A 183 6.81 2.58 0.54
CA LYS A 183 5.61 2.16 1.27
C LYS A 183 4.34 2.65 0.59
N ARG A 184 4.28 3.92 0.23
CA ARG A 184 3.07 4.55 -0.33
C ARG A 184 2.74 4.04 -1.73
N MET A 185 3.73 3.90 -2.58
CA MET A 185 3.52 3.37 -3.93
C MET A 185 3.21 1.87 -3.91
N ASN A 186 3.87 1.09 -3.04
CA ASN A 186 3.53 -0.31 -2.83
C ASN A 186 2.11 -0.47 -2.24
N LEU A 187 1.66 0.46 -1.38
CA LEU A 187 0.30 0.49 -0.87
C LEU A 187 -0.72 0.75 -1.99
N PHE A 188 -0.45 1.74 -2.85
CA PHE A 188 -1.27 2.00 -4.03
C PHE A 188 -1.36 0.78 -4.95
N LEU A 189 -0.21 0.17 -5.28
CA LEU A 189 -0.17 -1.03 -6.12
C LEU A 189 -0.91 -2.21 -5.48
N ARG A 190 -0.78 -2.43 -4.17
CA ARG A 190 -1.55 -3.45 -3.47
C ARG A 190 -3.06 -3.25 -3.69
N TRP A 191 -3.56 -2.03 -3.48
CA TRP A 191 -4.99 -1.72 -3.68
C TRP A 191 -5.47 -1.95 -5.10
N MET A 192 -4.66 -1.58 -6.10
CA MET A 192 -5.04 -1.71 -7.51
C MET A 192 -4.95 -3.16 -8.04
N VAL A 193 -4.01 -3.95 -7.54
CA VAL A 193 -3.64 -5.26 -8.13
C VAL A 193 -4.22 -6.43 -7.35
N ARG A 194 -4.20 -6.39 -6.01
CA ARG A 194 -4.61 -7.51 -5.18
C ARG A 194 -6.12 -7.69 -5.22
N ARG A 195 -6.58 -8.93 -5.52
CA ARG A 195 -7.99 -9.23 -5.81
C ARG A 195 -8.82 -9.62 -4.58
N THR A 196 -8.18 -9.75 -3.42
CA THR A 196 -8.88 -10.12 -2.18
C THR A 196 -9.25 -8.87 -1.38
N PRO A 197 -10.52 -8.72 -0.96
CA PRO A 197 -10.93 -7.61 -0.11
C PRO A 197 -10.01 -7.41 1.11
N PRO A 198 -9.84 -6.15 1.55
CA PRO A 198 -10.51 -4.93 1.09
C PRO A 198 -9.92 -4.29 -0.18
N ASP A 199 -8.89 -4.89 -0.80
CA ASP A 199 -8.25 -4.37 -2.00
C ASP A 199 -9.18 -4.51 -3.22
N LEU A 200 -8.93 -3.74 -4.30
CA LEU A 200 -9.87 -3.56 -5.41
C LEU A 200 -9.61 -4.53 -6.58
N GLY A 201 -8.34 -4.85 -6.85
CA GLY A 201 -7.96 -5.76 -7.93
C GLY A 201 -8.31 -5.30 -9.34
N ILE A 202 -8.45 -3.99 -9.56
CA ILE A 202 -8.86 -3.42 -10.86
C ILE A 202 -7.77 -3.51 -11.93
N TRP A 203 -6.50 -3.69 -11.53
CA TRP A 203 -5.39 -3.91 -12.45
C TRP A 203 -5.11 -5.41 -12.65
N ALA A 204 -6.07 -6.12 -13.24
CA ALA A 204 -6.01 -7.57 -13.44
C ALA A 204 -4.86 -8.05 -14.34
N PHE A 205 -4.20 -7.14 -15.05
CA PHE A 205 -3.04 -7.42 -15.92
C PHE A 205 -1.73 -7.57 -15.15
N VAL A 206 -1.68 -7.20 -13.86
CA VAL A 206 -0.50 -7.36 -13.00
C VAL A 206 -0.66 -8.63 -12.17
N ASP A 207 0.40 -9.45 -12.11
CA ASP A 207 0.44 -10.61 -11.24
C ASP A 207 0.65 -10.18 -9.77
N PRO A 208 -0.29 -10.50 -8.84
CA PRO A 208 -0.13 -10.19 -7.42
C PRO A 208 1.13 -10.79 -6.79
N ALA A 209 1.66 -11.89 -7.33
CA ALA A 209 2.90 -12.51 -6.87
C ALA A 209 4.13 -11.59 -6.98
N LYS A 210 4.06 -10.54 -7.82
CA LYS A 210 5.13 -9.57 -8.03
C LYS A 210 5.08 -8.38 -7.08
N LEU A 211 4.00 -8.24 -6.30
CA LEU A 211 3.86 -7.15 -5.35
C LEU A 211 4.93 -7.21 -4.26
N VAL A 212 5.32 -6.03 -3.77
CA VAL A 212 6.28 -5.87 -2.68
C VAL A 212 5.58 -5.26 -1.47
N MET A 213 5.85 -5.80 -0.28
CA MET A 213 5.25 -5.36 0.99
C MET A 213 5.38 -3.85 1.20
N PRO A 214 4.28 -3.15 1.50
CA PRO A 214 4.30 -1.75 1.92
C PRO A 214 4.90 -1.61 3.32
N VAL A 215 6.21 -1.45 3.43
CA VAL A 215 6.90 -1.40 4.72
C VAL A 215 6.93 0.01 5.28
N ASP A 216 6.15 0.24 6.33
CA ASP A 216 6.24 1.42 7.19
C ASP A 216 6.92 1.09 8.54
N THR A 217 6.92 2.06 9.45
CA THR A 217 7.52 1.88 10.78
C THR A 217 6.81 0.84 11.63
N HIS A 218 5.50 0.63 11.44
CA HIS A 218 4.71 -0.39 12.15
C HIS A 218 5.02 -1.78 11.60
N VAL A 219 4.88 -1.95 10.29
CA VAL A 219 5.17 -3.21 9.59
C VAL A 219 6.61 -3.63 9.81
N HIS A 220 7.58 -2.70 9.69
CA HIS A 220 8.99 -2.99 9.94
C HIS A 220 9.23 -3.52 11.36
N ARG A 221 8.67 -2.86 12.37
CA ARG A 221 8.79 -3.24 13.78
C ARG A 221 8.14 -4.60 14.05
N ILE A 222 6.90 -4.79 13.62
CA ILE A 222 6.16 -6.05 13.86
C ILE A 222 6.84 -7.20 13.13
N ALA A 223 7.27 -7.02 11.89
CA ALA A 223 8.04 -8.01 11.15
C ALA A 223 9.35 -8.39 11.87
N THR A 224 9.99 -7.43 12.55
CA THR A 224 11.18 -7.70 13.39
C THR A 224 10.82 -8.56 14.60
N PHE A 225 9.73 -8.24 15.29
CA PHE A 225 9.24 -9.06 16.42
C PHE A 225 8.86 -10.48 16.03
N LEU A 226 8.38 -10.67 14.81
CA LEU A 226 8.05 -11.99 14.27
C LEU A 226 9.26 -12.75 13.74
N GLY A 227 10.43 -12.10 13.67
CA GLY A 227 11.64 -12.66 13.07
C GLY A 227 11.59 -12.73 11.54
N LEU A 228 10.66 -11.99 10.92
CA LEU A 228 10.53 -11.84 9.48
C LEU A 228 11.43 -10.73 8.92
N ASN A 229 11.98 -9.87 9.75
CA ASN A 229 12.92 -8.84 9.37
C ASN A 229 14.11 -8.81 10.34
N ASN A 230 15.31 -8.66 9.79
CA ASN A 230 16.56 -8.52 10.56
C ASN A 230 17.37 -7.27 10.16
N ARG A 231 16.84 -6.45 9.26
CA ARG A 231 17.49 -5.21 8.80
C ARG A 231 17.10 -4.06 9.71
N LYS A 232 18.06 -3.18 10.00
CA LYS A 232 17.82 -1.98 10.81
C LYS A 232 17.07 -0.89 10.02
N SER A 233 17.40 -0.72 8.74
CA SER A 233 16.76 0.27 7.85
C SER A 233 15.52 -0.28 7.19
N ALA A 234 14.48 0.56 7.08
CA ALA A 234 13.29 0.31 6.24
C ALA A 234 13.56 0.88 4.83
N ASP A 235 14.33 0.16 4.04
CA ASP A 235 14.69 0.47 2.66
C ASP A 235 14.06 -0.53 1.68
N TRP A 236 14.28 -0.35 0.36
CA TRP A 236 13.78 -1.29 -0.66
C TRP A 236 14.25 -2.73 -0.44
N LYS A 237 15.51 -2.89 -0.01
CA LYS A 237 16.05 -4.23 0.29
C LYS A 237 15.34 -4.88 1.47
N ALA A 238 14.94 -4.10 2.48
CA ALA A 238 14.16 -4.62 3.61
C ALA A 238 12.75 -5.02 3.18
N ALA A 239 12.08 -4.20 2.35
CA ALA A 239 10.75 -4.51 1.83
C ALA A 239 10.77 -5.81 1.00
N ARG A 240 11.73 -5.96 0.11
CA ARG A 240 11.93 -7.18 -0.67
C ARG A 240 12.23 -8.41 0.19
N ALA A 241 13.18 -8.28 1.11
CA ALA A 241 13.55 -9.40 1.99
C ALA A 241 12.37 -9.87 2.86
N LEU A 242 11.50 -8.95 3.29
CA LEU A 242 10.26 -9.29 3.99
C LEU A 242 9.29 -10.01 3.04
N THR A 243 9.10 -9.48 1.83
CA THR A 243 8.25 -10.09 0.80
C THR A 243 8.70 -11.51 0.46
N ASP A 244 10.00 -11.73 0.21
CA ASP A 244 10.57 -13.04 -0.09
C ASP A 244 10.33 -14.07 1.06
N ARG A 245 10.25 -13.61 2.30
CA ARG A 245 9.93 -14.47 3.46
C ARG A 245 8.44 -14.80 3.53
N LEU A 246 7.57 -13.82 3.26
CA LEU A 246 6.12 -14.02 3.23
C LEU A 246 5.67 -14.85 2.01
N ALA A 247 6.37 -14.73 0.88
CA ALA A 247 6.15 -15.58 -0.29
C ALA A 247 6.37 -17.08 -0.02
N LYS A 248 7.08 -17.45 1.04
CA LYS A 248 7.17 -18.85 1.50
C LYS A 248 5.86 -19.35 2.10
N PHE A 249 5.00 -18.46 2.57
CA PHE A 249 3.68 -18.80 3.12
C PHE A 249 2.60 -18.76 2.04
N ASP A 250 2.69 -17.80 1.13
CA ASP A 250 1.81 -17.70 -0.04
C ASP A 250 2.58 -17.06 -1.20
N ARG A 251 2.87 -17.87 -2.20
CA ARG A 251 3.66 -17.47 -3.35
C ARG A 251 2.87 -16.61 -4.33
N SER A 252 1.56 -16.83 -4.39
CA SER A 252 0.64 -16.12 -5.28
C SER A 252 0.21 -14.75 -4.74
N ASP A 253 0.29 -14.54 -3.40
CA ASP A 253 -0.08 -13.29 -2.74
C ASP A 253 0.86 -13.00 -1.55
N PRO A 254 2.12 -12.64 -1.81
CA PRO A 254 3.12 -12.43 -0.76
C PRO A 254 2.81 -11.23 0.15
N VAL A 255 1.86 -10.38 -0.23
CA VAL A 255 1.47 -9.17 0.53
C VAL A 255 0.13 -9.32 1.28
N ARG A 256 -0.48 -10.51 1.25
CA ARG A 256 -1.80 -10.78 1.86
C ARG A 256 -1.91 -10.41 3.34
N TYR A 257 -0.80 -10.43 4.06
CA TYR A 257 -0.78 -10.12 5.50
C TYR A 257 -0.58 -8.64 5.82
N ASP A 258 -0.33 -7.80 4.80
CA ASP A 258 0.01 -6.39 5.02
C ASP A 258 -1.09 -5.64 5.76
N PHE A 259 -2.34 -5.76 5.31
CA PHE A 259 -3.47 -5.07 5.94
C PHE A 259 -3.56 -5.41 7.43
N ALA A 260 -3.56 -6.69 7.78
CA ALA A 260 -3.69 -7.15 9.15
C ALA A 260 -2.50 -6.73 10.04
N ILE A 261 -1.27 -6.84 9.54
CA ILE A 261 -0.07 -6.41 10.26
C ILE A 261 -0.09 -4.90 10.48
N CYS A 262 -0.46 -4.12 9.46
CA CYS A 262 -0.55 -2.67 9.54
C CYS A 262 -1.60 -2.23 10.58
N ARG A 263 -2.77 -2.90 10.63
CA ARG A 263 -3.85 -2.66 11.59
C ARG A 263 -3.39 -2.78 13.05
N LEU A 264 -2.55 -3.77 13.37
CA LEU A 264 -1.98 -3.90 14.71
C LEU A 264 -1.21 -2.64 15.15
N GLY A 265 -0.57 -1.95 14.19
CA GLY A 265 0.13 -0.71 14.48
C GLY A 265 -0.76 0.52 14.50
N ILE A 266 -1.67 0.66 13.54
CA ILE A 266 -2.59 1.81 13.42
C ILE A 266 -3.51 1.89 14.63
N LEU A 267 -4.03 0.75 15.10
CA LEU A 267 -4.93 0.65 16.26
C LEU A 267 -4.21 0.61 17.61
N ASP A 268 -2.88 0.81 17.63
CA ASP A 268 -1.99 0.73 18.82
C ASP A 268 -2.12 -0.61 19.60
N LEU A 269 -2.56 -1.66 18.93
CA LEU A 269 -2.62 -3.02 19.49
C LEU A 269 -1.22 -3.62 19.68
N CYS A 270 -0.26 -3.23 18.81
CA CYS A 270 1.16 -3.57 18.93
C CYS A 270 1.99 -2.29 18.95
N SER A 271 2.40 -1.83 20.11
CA SER A 271 3.16 -0.59 20.31
C SER A 271 4.67 -0.84 20.45
N ARG A 272 5.46 0.24 20.56
CA ARG A 272 6.92 0.15 20.80
C ARG A 272 7.27 -0.37 22.20
N ARG A 273 6.40 -0.13 23.17
CA ARG A 273 6.53 -0.65 24.52
C ARG A 273 5.51 -1.76 24.71
N ARG A 274 5.90 -2.83 25.38
CA ARG A 274 5.00 -3.94 25.67
C ARG A 274 3.86 -3.46 26.57
N LYS A 275 2.63 -3.63 26.09
CA LYS A 275 1.41 -3.46 26.88
C LYS A 275 0.90 -4.85 27.19
N LYS A 276 0.95 -5.27 28.46
CA LYS A 276 0.62 -6.64 28.88
C LYS A 276 -0.78 -7.01 28.43
N GLU A 277 -1.74 -6.12 28.63
CA GLU A 277 -3.15 -6.30 28.27
C GLU A 277 -3.35 -6.61 26.78
N ASN A 278 -2.61 -5.93 25.90
CA ASN A 278 -2.68 -6.18 24.46
C ASN A 278 -1.95 -7.47 24.06
N CYS A 279 -0.80 -7.73 24.70
CA CYS A 279 0.01 -8.92 24.38
C CYS A 279 -0.65 -10.22 24.84
N ASP A 280 -1.39 -10.20 25.95
CA ASP A 280 -2.03 -11.39 26.52
C ASP A 280 -3.16 -11.92 25.63
N VAL A 281 -3.82 -11.06 24.87
CA VAL A 281 -4.88 -11.41 23.91
C VAL A 281 -4.40 -11.48 22.45
N CYS A 282 -3.12 -11.21 22.19
CA CYS A 282 -2.58 -11.13 20.84
C CYS A 282 -2.48 -12.51 20.18
N LEU A 283 -3.05 -12.66 18.98
CA LEU A 283 -2.98 -13.88 18.17
C LEU A 283 -1.55 -14.30 17.80
N LEU A 284 -0.60 -13.34 17.81
CA LEU A 284 0.79 -13.58 17.47
C LEU A 284 1.68 -13.84 18.70
N ARG A 285 1.13 -13.88 19.93
CA ARG A 285 1.90 -13.93 21.18
C ARG A 285 2.92 -15.08 21.21
N ASP A 286 2.52 -16.26 20.83
CA ASP A 286 3.30 -17.50 20.93
C ASP A 286 4.37 -17.66 19.83
N VAL A 287 4.38 -16.78 18.84
CA VAL A 287 5.38 -16.70 17.77
C VAL A 287 6.19 -15.38 17.82
N CYS A 288 5.78 -14.44 18.67
CA CYS A 288 6.39 -13.13 18.84
C CYS A 288 7.70 -13.23 19.65
N ARG A 289 8.73 -12.50 19.18
CA ARG A 289 10.05 -12.38 19.85
C ARG A 289 10.22 -11.02 20.54
N PHE A 290 9.11 -10.35 20.85
CA PHE A 290 9.19 -9.08 21.55
C PHE A 290 9.96 -9.29 22.87
N PRO A 291 11.03 -8.51 23.15
CA PRO A 291 11.80 -8.69 24.37
C PRO A 291 10.89 -8.56 25.59
N VAL A 292 10.98 -9.55 26.48
CA VAL A 292 10.39 -9.44 27.82
C VAL A 292 11.37 -8.58 28.61
N VAL A 293 11.02 -7.32 28.87
CA VAL A 293 11.72 -6.45 29.80
C VAL A 293 11.16 -6.70 31.18
#